data_59758e990c9f74f2cecb3968474d0f55
#
_entry.id   59758e990c9f74f2cecb3968474d0f55
#
_cell.length_a   1.000
_cell.length_b   1.000
_cell.length_c   1.000
_cell.angle_alpha   90.00
_cell.angle_beta   90.00
_cell.angle_gamma   90.00
#
_symmetry.space_group_name_H-M   'P 1'
#
loop_
_entity.id
_entity.type
_entity.pdbx_description
1 polymer ?
#
loop_
_entity_poly.entity_id
_entity_poly.type
_entity_poly.pdbx_seq_one_letter_code
_entity_poly.pdbx_strand_id
1 'polypeptide(L)'
;MERQQDYVLRTVGERGIRLVWLWFTDVLGFLKSFAVTSEELEQAFEEGIGFDGSAIEGFARVQESDMLARPDATTFQIMRSTSGKDDAGGARMFCDIYTPDGRPFWGDPRYVLRRNLDRAAERGFTFYVHPEMEFFVFRSPQDPTPIDAGGYFDLTPRDVTQDLRRDTIEALERMGIPVEFSHHEVAPSQHEIDLRHADALTMADSVMTFRIAVKELAAERGMYATFMPKPRTDLPGSGMHTHMSLFEGNQNAFHDSSDEYHLSKVAKAFIAGVLRHAREITAVTNQWVNSYKRLTLGPGYPVTEAPVYVCWGRHNRSALVRVPMYKPRKGQSTRIEIRSPDPACNPYLAFSVILAAGMRGIDEGYELPPEATDNIYEMSDSERRARGLWQLPDDLYEAVKEMEESDLVAEALGEQVFEYLLRNKRAEWEQYKSYVSPYEVERYLPLL
;
A
#
# COMPACT_ATOMS: atom_id res chain seq x y z
N MET A 1 -11.35 -13.23 -21.32
CA MET A 1 -12.00 -13.72 -20.09
C MET A 1 -12.33 -15.21 -20.18
N GLU A 2 -13.15 -15.66 -21.10
CA GLU A 2 -13.54 -17.09 -21.24
C GLU A 2 -12.34 -18.06 -21.23
N ARG A 3 -11.29 -17.80 -22.03
CA ARG A 3 -10.08 -18.65 -22.05
C ARG A 3 -9.39 -18.79 -20.70
N GLN A 4 -9.44 -17.76 -19.85
CA GLN A 4 -8.80 -17.79 -18.54
C GLN A 4 -9.68 -18.56 -17.55
N GLN A 5 -10.99 -18.42 -17.63
CA GLN A 5 -11.94 -19.21 -16.84
C GLN A 5 -11.83 -20.71 -17.18
N ASP A 6 -11.79 -21.06 -18.47
CA ASP A 6 -11.56 -22.44 -18.92
C ASP A 6 -10.24 -23.03 -18.38
N TYR A 7 -9.17 -22.20 -18.39
CA TYR A 7 -7.87 -22.60 -17.81
C TYR A 7 -8.01 -22.90 -16.33
N VAL A 8 -8.71 -22.05 -15.57
CA VAL A 8 -8.90 -22.23 -14.12
C VAL A 8 -9.69 -23.50 -13.85
N LEU A 9 -10.86 -23.69 -14.51
CA LEU A 9 -11.71 -24.86 -14.33
C LEU A 9 -10.96 -26.16 -14.62
N ARG A 10 -10.23 -26.21 -15.73
CA ARG A 10 -9.40 -27.36 -16.09
C ARG A 10 -8.30 -27.60 -15.05
N THR A 11 -7.57 -26.55 -14.62
CA THR A 11 -6.48 -26.67 -13.64
C THR A 11 -6.99 -27.17 -12.30
N VAL A 12 -8.14 -26.66 -11.84
CA VAL A 12 -8.80 -27.12 -10.60
C VAL A 12 -9.14 -28.61 -10.69
N GLY A 13 -9.70 -29.07 -11.81
CA GLY A 13 -10.00 -30.49 -12.05
C GLY A 13 -8.76 -31.36 -12.11
N GLU A 14 -7.74 -31.00 -12.92
CA GLU A 14 -6.49 -31.76 -13.09
C GLU A 14 -5.67 -31.88 -11.81
N ARG A 15 -5.69 -30.84 -10.96
CA ARG A 15 -4.97 -30.77 -9.70
C ARG A 15 -5.77 -31.33 -8.51
N GLY A 16 -7.04 -31.67 -8.69
CA GLY A 16 -7.90 -32.16 -7.61
C GLY A 16 -8.17 -31.11 -6.53
N ILE A 17 -8.15 -29.83 -6.87
CA ILE A 17 -8.43 -28.73 -5.94
C ILE A 17 -9.90 -28.78 -5.56
N ARG A 18 -10.18 -28.90 -4.27
CA ARG A 18 -11.56 -29.03 -3.77
C ARG A 18 -12.17 -27.72 -3.31
N LEU A 19 -11.35 -26.78 -2.84
CA LEU A 19 -11.78 -25.49 -2.32
C LEU A 19 -11.03 -24.36 -3.01
N VAL A 20 -11.78 -23.33 -3.39
CA VAL A 20 -11.24 -22.09 -3.94
C VAL A 20 -11.70 -20.94 -3.06
N TRP A 21 -10.73 -20.21 -2.49
CA TRP A 21 -11.01 -19.04 -1.68
C TRP A 21 -11.20 -17.82 -2.58
N LEU A 22 -12.32 -17.14 -2.37
CA LEU A 22 -12.68 -15.90 -3.03
C LEU A 22 -12.31 -14.75 -2.10
N TRP A 23 -11.32 -13.95 -2.53
CA TRP A 23 -10.73 -12.87 -1.76
C TRP A 23 -11.22 -11.52 -2.24
N PHE A 24 -11.51 -10.63 -1.31
CA PHE A 24 -11.79 -9.22 -1.57
C PHE A 24 -11.35 -8.37 -0.38
N THR A 25 -11.35 -7.06 -0.52
CA THR A 25 -10.80 -6.16 0.50
C THR A 25 -11.86 -5.16 0.91
N ASP A 26 -12.01 -4.92 2.21
CA ASP A 26 -12.87 -3.85 2.72
C ASP A 26 -12.23 -2.46 2.55
N VAL A 27 -12.98 -1.39 2.83
CA VAL A 27 -12.50 -0.02 2.67
C VAL A 27 -11.30 0.30 3.55
N LEU A 28 -11.17 -0.34 4.70
CA LEU A 28 -10.03 -0.15 5.60
C LEU A 28 -8.77 -0.95 5.19
N GLY A 29 -8.85 -1.78 4.15
CA GLY A 29 -7.71 -2.55 3.65
C GLY A 29 -7.53 -3.90 4.33
N PHE A 30 -8.58 -4.43 4.97
CA PHE A 30 -8.56 -5.79 5.50
C PHE A 30 -9.05 -6.79 4.47
N LEU A 31 -8.24 -7.85 4.28
CA LEU A 31 -8.60 -8.95 3.40
C LEU A 31 -9.77 -9.74 3.99
N LYS A 32 -10.80 -9.95 3.18
CA LYS A 32 -11.96 -10.79 3.47
C LYS A 32 -11.93 -12.01 2.56
N SER A 33 -12.49 -13.12 3.01
CA SER A 33 -12.48 -14.36 2.26
C SER A 33 -13.63 -15.26 2.64
N PHE A 34 -14.15 -15.98 1.66
CA PHE A 34 -14.96 -17.18 1.84
C PHE A 34 -14.55 -18.22 0.80
N ALA A 35 -14.86 -19.51 1.05
CA ALA A 35 -14.48 -20.58 0.15
C ALA A 35 -15.71 -21.13 -0.59
N VAL A 36 -15.51 -21.45 -1.86
CA VAL A 36 -16.46 -22.23 -2.66
C VAL A 36 -15.85 -23.59 -3.01
N THR A 37 -16.72 -24.59 -3.23
CA THR A 37 -16.25 -25.87 -3.78
C THR A 37 -15.95 -25.73 -5.25
N SER A 38 -15.12 -26.64 -5.76
CA SER A 38 -14.79 -26.65 -7.20
C SER A 38 -16.02 -26.84 -8.09
N GLU A 39 -17.07 -27.45 -7.60
CA GLU A 39 -18.33 -27.67 -8.32
C GLU A 39 -19.12 -26.39 -8.56
N GLU A 40 -18.99 -25.41 -7.63
CA GLU A 40 -19.69 -24.12 -7.70
C GLU A 40 -18.93 -23.06 -8.53
N LEU A 41 -17.70 -23.39 -8.97
CA LEU A 41 -16.80 -22.39 -9.55
C LEU A 41 -17.27 -21.87 -10.91
N GLU A 42 -17.89 -22.73 -11.74
CA GLU A 42 -18.44 -22.34 -13.05
C GLU A 42 -19.56 -21.30 -12.85
N GLN A 43 -20.50 -21.57 -11.96
CA GLN A 43 -21.57 -20.64 -11.61
C GLN A 43 -21.02 -19.35 -10.98
N ALA A 44 -19.96 -19.45 -10.16
CA ALA A 44 -19.30 -18.28 -9.59
C ALA A 44 -18.75 -17.32 -10.68
N PHE A 45 -18.24 -17.85 -11.78
CA PHE A 45 -17.80 -17.02 -12.90
C PHE A 45 -18.96 -16.40 -13.68
N GLU A 46 -20.06 -17.13 -13.88
CA GLU A 46 -21.19 -16.66 -14.66
C GLU A 46 -22.04 -15.64 -13.90
N GLU A 47 -22.45 -15.98 -12.69
CA GLU A 47 -23.43 -15.21 -11.92
C GLU A 47 -22.82 -14.44 -10.75
N GLY A 48 -21.66 -14.88 -10.26
CA GLY A 48 -21.09 -14.44 -8.98
C GLY A 48 -21.68 -15.20 -7.80
N ILE A 49 -21.06 -15.05 -6.64
CA ILE A 49 -21.54 -15.66 -5.38
C ILE A 49 -22.13 -14.59 -4.49
N GLY A 50 -23.38 -14.79 -4.07
CA GLY A 50 -24.09 -13.90 -3.15
C GLY A 50 -23.53 -13.98 -1.74
N PHE A 51 -23.37 -12.84 -1.08
CA PHE A 51 -22.97 -12.75 0.33
C PHE A 51 -23.58 -11.52 0.99
N ASP A 52 -23.68 -11.54 2.33
CA ASP A 52 -24.13 -10.40 3.13
C ASP A 52 -22.96 -9.42 3.39
N GLY A 53 -23.04 -8.24 2.78
CA GLY A 53 -22.06 -7.18 2.95
C GLY A 53 -22.30 -6.27 4.17
N SER A 54 -23.40 -6.42 4.91
CA SER A 54 -23.78 -5.48 5.98
C SER A 54 -22.81 -5.42 7.16
N ALA A 55 -22.08 -6.53 7.40
CA ALA A 55 -21.06 -6.60 8.44
C ALA A 55 -19.63 -6.24 7.94
N ILE A 56 -19.49 -5.79 6.69
CA ILE A 56 -18.20 -5.45 6.08
C ILE A 56 -18.02 -3.95 6.08
N GLU A 57 -16.88 -3.52 6.61
CA GLU A 57 -16.53 -2.10 6.78
C GLU A 57 -16.53 -1.35 5.44
N GLY A 58 -17.42 -0.34 5.34
CA GLY A 58 -17.60 0.49 4.16
C GLY A 58 -18.49 -0.10 3.07
N PHE A 59 -19.04 -1.32 3.27
CA PHE A 59 -19.92 -1.92 2.28
C PHE A 59 -21.37 -1.45 2.47
N ALA A 60 -22.35 -2.31 2.46
CA ALA A 60 -23.75 -1.91 2.41
C ALA A 60 -24.31 -1.42 3.75
N ARG A 61 -25.42 -0.69 3.69
CA ARG A 61 -26.31 -0.48 4.83
C ARG A 61 -27.15 -1.76 5.04
N VAL A 62 -27.64 -1.97 6.26
CA VAL A 62 -28.47 -3.14 6.64
C VAL A 62 -29.65 -3.39 5.69
N GLN A 63 -30.12 -2.39 4.98
CA GLN A 63 -31.25 -2.44 4.06
C GLN A 63 -30.89 -2.86 2.62
N GLU A 64 -29.57 -2.92 2.28
CA GLU A 64 -29.06 -3.24 0.94
C GLU A 64 -27.86 -4.16 1.07
N SER A 65 -28.00 -5.22 1.91
CA SER A 65 -26.86 -6.03 2.34
C SER A 65 -26.38 -7.06 1.31
N ASP A 66 -27.25 -7.47 0.38
CA ASP A 66 -26.89 -8.48 -0.59
C ASP A 66 -25.91 -7.95 -1.62
N MET A 67 -24.80 -8.65 -1.76
CA MET A 67 -23.71 -8.34 -2.70
C MET A 67 -23.33 -9.58 -3.48
N LEU A 68 -22.72 -9.39 -4.65
CA LEU A 68 -22.18 -10.45 -5.49
C LEU A 68 -20.66 -10.33 -5.59
N ALA A 69 -19.93 -11.39 -5.22
CA ALA A 69 -18.51 -11.51 -5.47
C ALA A 69 -18.28 -12.27 -6.80
N ARG A 70 -17.67 -11.63 -7.79
CA ARG A 70 -17.30 -12.24 -9.07
C ARG A 70 -15.80 -12.47 -9.12
N PRO A 71 -15.35 -13.74 -9.22
CA PRO A 71 -13.93 -14.05 -9.28
C PRO A 71 -13.26 -13.50 -10.54
N ASP A 72 -12.11 -12.86 -10.37
CA ASP A 72 -11.23 -12.50 -11.46
C ASP A 72 -10.28 -13.68 -11.77
N ALA A 73 -10.58 -14.43 -12.82
CA ALA A 73 -9.82 -15.62 -13.23
C ALA A 73 -8.34 -15.32 -13.51
N THR A 74 -7.98 -14.06 -13.82
CA THR A 74 -6.58 -13.66 -14.06
C THR A 74 -5.74 -13.68 -12.79
N THR A 75 -6.39 -13.64 -11.64
CA THR A 75 -5.75 -13.63 -10.32
C THR A 75 -5.64 -15.02 -9.68
N PHE A 76 -6.05 -16.08 -10.41
CA PHE A 76 -6.02 -17.45 -9.91
C PHE A 76 -4.62 -17.88 -9.48
N GLN A 77 -4.49 -18.36 -8.25
CA GLN A 77 -3.25 -18.89 -7.72
C GLN A 77 -3.50 -20.12 -6.85
N ILE A 78 -2.63 -21.14 -7.01
CA ILE A 78 -2.64 -22.32 -6.15
C ILE A 78 -1.92 -21.96 -4.85
N MET A 79 -2.60 -22.18 -3.73
CA MET A 79 -2.05 -21.92 -2.41
C MET A 79 -1.20 -23.07 -1.91
N ARG A 80 -0.23 -22.76 -1.04
CA ARG A 80 0.61 -23.76 -0.38
C ARG A 80 -0.27 -24.64 0.53
N SER A 81 -0.04 -25.96 0.50
CA SER A 81 -0.63 -26.85 1.49
C SER A 81 0.00 -26.62 2.86
N THR A 82 -0.79 -26.31 3.85
CA THR A 82 -0.37 -26.21 5.27
C THR A 82 -0.26 -27.56 5.96
N SER A 83 -0.77 -28.63 5.34
CA SER A 83 -0.84 -29.98 5.94
C SER A 83 0.42 -30.82 5.73
N GLY A 84 1.42 -30.35 4.99
CA GLY A 84 2.66 -31.10 4.69
C GLY A 84 2.45 -32.34 3.81
N LYS A 85 1.25 -32.57 3.31
CA LYS A 85 0.95 -33.61 2.31
C LYS A 85 1.17 -33.03 0.91
N ASP A 86 1.52 -33.87 -0.05
CA ASP A 86 1.60 -33.54 -1.49
C ASP A 86 0.19 -33.21 -2.08
N ASP A 87 -0.68 -32.71 -1.27
CA ASP A 87 -2.04 -32.35 -1.59
C ASP A 87 -2.07 -30.89 -2.07
N ALA A 88 -2.76 -30.62 -3.18
CA ALA A 88 -2.99 -29.26 -3.63
C ALA A 88 -3.81 -28.54 -2.54
N GLY A 89 -3.15 -27.64 -1.80
CA GLY A 89 -3.70 -27.03 -0.60
C GLY A 89 -4.94 -26.16 -0.82
N GLY A 90 -5.40 -26.03 -2.06
CA GLY A 90 -6.49 -25.17 -2.49
C GLY A 90 -5.99 -24.06 -3.41
N ALA A 91 -6.90 -23.21 -3.83
CA ALA A 91 -6.59 -22.07 -4.67
C ALA A 91 -7.32 -20.80 -4.18
N ARG A 92 -6.88 -19.64 -4.67
CA ARG A 92 -7.55 -18.37 -4.38
C ARG A 92 -7.72 -17.53 -5.65
N MET A 93 -8.73 -16.70 -5.67
CA MET A 93 -8.88 -15.61 -6.64
C MET A 93 -9.35 -14.35 -5.93
N PHE A 94 -8.89 -13.19 -6.41
CA PHE A 94 -9.52 -11.93 -6.05
C PHE A 94 -10.86 -11.78 -6.75
N CYS A 95 -11.79 -11.09 -6.11
CA CYS A 95 -13.11 -10.80 -6.65
C CYS A 95 -13.33 -9.31 -6.82
N ASP A 96 -14.04 -8.95 -7.86
CA ASP A 96 -14.71 -7.66 -7.98
C ASP A 96 -16.12 -7.78 -7.36
N ILE A 97 -16.55 -6.76 -6.63
CA ILE A 97 -17.84 -6.76 -5.94
C ILE A 97 -18.88 -6.03 -6.78
N TYR A 98 -20.07 -6.61 -6.85
CA TYR A 98 -21.20 -6.09 -7.59
C TYR A 98 -22.45 -5.99 -6.69
N THR A 99 -23.32 -5.08 -7.04
CA THR A 99 -24.68 -5.01 -6.49
C THR A 99 -25.56 -6.12 -7.10
N PRO A 100 -26.69 -6.49 -6.48
CA PRO A 100 -27.56 -7.56 -6.99
C PRO A 100 -28.10 -7.34 -8.41
N ASP A 101 -28.20 -6.07 -8.84
CA ASP A 101 -28.60 -5.71 -10.19
C ASP A 101 -27.44 -5.77 -11.22
N GLY A 102 -26.29 -6.31 -10.81
CA GLY A 102 -25.13 -6.56 -11.69
C GLY A 102 -24.26 -5.35 -11.99
N ARG A 103 -24.42 -4.22 -11.31
CA ARG A 103 -23.54 -3.06 -11.44
C ARG A 103 -22.34 -3.19 -10.50
N PRO A 104 -21.13 -2.71 -10.92
CA PRO A 104 -19.99 -2.64 -10.02
C PRO A 104 -20.34 -1.86 -8.75
N PHE A 105 -19.90 -2.37 -7.61
CA PHE A 105 -20.15 -1.74 -6.33
C PHE A 105 -19.14 -0.61 -6.07
N TRP A 106 -19.64 0.60 -5.85
CA TRP A 106 -18.81 1.81 -5.65
C TRP A 106 -18.01 1.81 -4.35
N GLY A 107 -18.35 0.99 -3.39
CA GLY A 107 -17.64 0.79 -2.14
C GLY A 107 -16.52 -0.25 -2.21
N ASP A 108 -16.30 -0.91 -3.35
CA ASP A 108 -15.21 -1.85 -3.55
C ASP A 108 -13.89 -1.12 -3.83
N PRO A 109 -12.88 -1.19 -2.94
CA PRO A 109 -11.58 -0.55 -3.16
C PRO A 109 -10.89 -1.00 -4.45
N ARG A 110 -11.04 -2.28 -4.85
CA ARG A 110 -10.48 -2.81 -6.08
C ARG A 110 -11.10 -2.15 -7.30
N TYR A 111 -12.41 -1.92 -7.27
CA TYR A 111 -13.12 -1.17 -8.31
C TYR A 111 -12.74 0.32 -8.33
N VAL A 112 -12.52 0.93 -7.17
CA VAL A 112 -12.02 2.32 -7.10
C VAL A 112 -10.70 2.46 -7.85
N LEU A 113 -9.75 1.55 -7.62
CA LEU A 113 -8.48 1.57 -8.35
C LEU A 113 -8.69 1.33 -9.85
N ARG A 114 -9.45 0.32 -10.24
CA ARG A 114 -9.76 0.04 -11.65
C ARG A 114 -10.29 1.27 -12.37
N ARG A 115 -11.23 1.97 -11.79
CA ARG A 115 -11.79 3.22 -12.34
C ARG A 115 -10.74 4.31 -12.61
N ASN A 116 -9.81 4.50 -11.67
CA ASN A 116 -8.74 5.47 -11.84
C ASN A 116 -7.73 5.03 -12.90
N LEU A 117 -7.46 3.72 -12.99
CA LEU A 117 -6.62 3.14 -14.05
C LEU A 117 -7.28 3.28 -15.44
N ASP A 118 -8.58 3.06 -15.55
CA ASP A 118 -9.34 3.24 -16.78
C ASP A 118 -9.27 4.70 -17.26
N ARG A 119 -9.41 5.68 -16.36
CA ARG A 119 -9.23 7.11 -16.67
C ARG A 119 -7.82 7.43 -17.17
N ALA A 120 -6.79 6.80 -16.58
CA ALA A 120 -5.42 6.96 -17.07
C ALA A 120 -5.23 6.29 -18.46
N ALA A 121 -5.85 5.13 -18.67
CA ALA A 121 -5.83 4.42 -19.96
C ALA A 121 -6.53 5.22 -21.06
N GLU A 122 -7.61 5.94 -20.80
CA GLU A 122 -8.26 6.88 -21.73
C GLU A 122 -7.30 8.00 -22.19
N ARG A 123 -6.29 8.33 -21.38
CA ARG A 123 -5.19 9.26 -21.71
C ARG A 123 -3.99 8.56 -22.35
N GLY A 124 -4.07 7.25 -22.61
CA GLY A 124 -3.00 6.43 -23.19
C GLY A 124 -1.97 5.91 -22.18
N PHE A 125 -2.18 6.09 -20.87
CA PHE A 125 -1.22 5.71 -19.84
C PHE A 125 -1.56 4.39 -19.17
N THR A 126 -0.53 3.56 -18.96
CA THR A 126 -0.55 2.44 -18.01
C THR A 126 0.27 2.81 -16.79
N PHE A 127 -0.30 2.65 -15.60
CA PHE A 127 0.36 2.96 -14.33
C PHE A 127 1.01 1.72 -13.74
N TYR A 128 2.33 1.76 -13.59
CA TYR A 128 3.15 0.73 -12.94
C TYR A 128 3.62 1.19 -11.58
N VAL A 129 3.59 0.28 -10.62
CA VAL A 129 4.07 0.52 -9.24
C VAL A 129 4.98 -0.61 -8.77
N HIS A 130 5.84 -0.27 -7.81
CA HIS A 130 6.83 -1.16 -7.19
C HIS A 130 7.00 -0.72 -5.73
N PRO A 131 6.32 -1.33 -4.77
CA PRO A 131 6.44 -1.01 -3.36
C PRO A 131 7.62 -1.74 -2.72
N GLU A 132 8.31 -1.04 -1.83
CA GLU A 132 9.25 -1.57 -0.85
C GLU A 132 8.47 -1.85 0.43
N MET A 133 8.39 -3.10 0.85
CA MET A 133 7.49 -3.52 1.93
C MET A 133 8.26 -3.78 3.22
N GLU A 134 8.25 -2.81 4.12
CA GLU A 134 8.85 -2.96 5.45
C GLU A 134 7.86 -3.54 6.47
N PHE A 135 8.38 -4.37 7.38
CA PHE A 135 7.58 -4.97 8.46
C PHE A 135 8.45 -5.38 9.64
N PHE A 136 7.81 -5.53 10.80
CA PHE A 136 8.46 -6.07 12.01
C PHE A 136 8.01 -7.49 12.30
N VAL A 137 8.90 -8.23 12.96
CA VAL A 137 8.61 -9.58 13.47
C VAL A 137 8.91 -9.64 14.97
N PHE A 138 7.90 -9.95 15.77
CA PHE A 138 7.96 -10.03 17.23
C PHE A 138 7.61 -11.43 17.72
N ARG A 139 7.73 -11.67 19.03
CA ARG A 139 7.34 -12.95 19.64
C ARG A 139 5.84 -13.16 19.63
N SER A 140 5.07 -12.12 19.91
CA SER A 140 3.61 -12.17 19.95
C SER A 140 3.02 -10.77 19.76
N PRO A 141 1.70 -10.65 19.51
CA PRO A 141 1.05 -9.34 19.43
C PRO A 141 1.05 -8.56 20.74
N GLN A 142 1.27 -9.21 21.90
CA GLN A 142 1.33 -8.58 23.22
C GLN A 142 2.76 -8.27 23.65
N ASP A 143 3.78 -8.84 22.98
CA ASP A 143 5.18 -8.63 23.30
C ASP A 143 5.95 -8.12 22.07
N PRO A 144 6.02 -6.79 21.86
CA PRO A 144 6.74 -6.17 20.75
C PRO A 144 8.25 -6.07 21.01
N THR A 145 8.82 -6.97 21.84
CA THR A 145 10.27 -7.05 22.03
C THR A 145 10.92 -7.62 20.76
N PRO A 146 11.99 -6.98 20.25
CA PRO A 146 12.75 -7.53 19.13
C PRO A 146 13.24 -8.94 19.42
N ILE A 147 13.17 -9.81 18.40
CA ILE A 147 13.62 -11.22 18.48
C ILE A 147 15.05 -11.41 18.01
N ASP A 148 15.63 -10.38 17.40
CA ASP A 148 17.01 -10.35 16.97
C ASP A 148 17.72 -9.03 17.37
N ALA A 149 18.99 -8.91 17.01
CA ALA A 149 19.81 -7.72 17.21
C ALA A 149 20.51 -7.32 15.89
N GLY A 150 19.89 -7.66 14.77
CA GLY A 150 20.35 -7.31 13.43
C GLY A 150 20.19 -5.81 13.16
N GLY A 151 20.88 -5.34 12.14
CA GLY A 151 20.82 -3.99 11.60
C GLY A 151 20.88 -4.02 10.07
N TYR A 152 20.99 -2.84 9.47
CA TYR A 152 20.87 -2.66 8.02
C TYR A 152 21.88 -3.51 7.24
N PHE A 153 21.35 -4.40 6.38
CA PHE A 153 22.11 -5.37 5.57
C PHE A 153 22.95 -6.39 6.36
N ASP A 154 22.67 -6.58 7.65
CA ASP A 154 23.41 -7.59 8.42
C ASP A 154 23.18 -8.99 7.84
N LEU A 155 24.29 -9.69 7.63
CA LEU A 155 24.35 -11.10 7.29
C LEU A 155 25.11 -11.84 8.39
N THR A 156 24.48 -12.05 9.53
CA THR A 156 25.08 -12.67 10.71
C THR A 156 24.08 -13.58 11.41
N PRO A 157 24.53 -14.47 12.33
CA PRO A 157 23.63 -15.24 13.18
C PRO A 157 22.70 -14.39 14.08
N ARG A 158 22.85 -13.06 14.07
CA ARG A 158 21.94 -12.13 14.76
C ARG A 158 20.61 -11.97 14.06
N ASP A 159 20.58 -12.18 12.74
CA ASP A 159 19.33 -12.19 11.95
C ASP A 159 18.72 -13.59 12.00
N VAL A 160 17.90 -13.84 13.01
CA VAL A 160 17.20 -15.12 13.20
C VAL A 160 15.98 -15.30 12.29
N THR A 161 15.65 -14.28 11.49
CA THR A 161 14.49 -14.28 10.59
C THR A 161 14.84 -14.37 9.11
N GLN A 162 16.10 -14.60 8.79
CA GLN A 162 16.55 -14.81 7.40
C GLN A 162 15.76 -15.91 6.69
N ASP A 163 15.51 -17.03 7.40
CA ASP A 163 14.71 -18.12 6.86
C ASP A 163 13.26 -17.75 6.60
N LEU A 164 12.67 -16.87 7.43
CA LEU A 164 11.32 -16.37 7.19
C LEU A 164 11.26 -15.56 5.89
N ARG A 165 12.23 -14.66 5.65
CA ARG A 165 12.28 -13.87 4.40
C ARG A 165 12.44 -14.79 3.19
N ARG A 166 13.37 -15.77 3.25
CA ARG A 166 13.57 -16.74 2.17
C ARG A 166 12.28 -17.50 1.85
N ASP A 167 11.62 -18.06 2.86
CA ASP A 167 10.42 -18.85 2.66
C ASP A 167 9.23 -18.01 2.20
N THR A 168 9.20 -16.74 2.61
CA THR A 168 8.23 -15.76 2.09
C THR A 168 8.45 -15.51 0.59
N ILE A 169 9.69 -15.29 0.17
CA ILE A 169 10.04 -15.10 -1.25
C ILE A 169 9.63 -16.33 -2.07
N GLU A 170 10.00 -17.54 -1.61
CA GLU A 170 9.61 -18.77 -2.30
C GLU A 170 8.09 -18.95 -2.39
N ALA A 171 7.35 -18.61 -1.35
CA ALA A 171 5.88 -18.68 -1.36
C ALA A 171 5.26 -17.68 -2.35
N LEU A 172 5.76 -16.45 -2.39
CA LEU A 172 5.31 -15.42 -3.32
C LEU A 172 5.62 -15.79 -4.78
N GLU A 173 6.83 -16.26 -5.07
CA GLU A 173 7.22 -16.66 -6.43
C GLU A 173 6.40 -17.86 -6.94
N ARG A 174 6.06 -18.82 -6.07
CA ARG A 174 5.13 -19.92 -6.41
C ARG A 174 3.72 -19.43 -6.75
N MET A 175 3.31 -18.33 -6.16
CA MET A 175 2.04 -17.65 -6.46
C MET A 175 2.15 -16.64 -7.62
N GLY A 176 3.27 -16.65 -8.38
CA GLY A 176 3.48 -15.76 -9.51
C GLY A 176 3.73 -14.30 -9.15
N ILE A 177 4.07 -14.01 -7.89
CA ILE A 177 4.43 -12.68 -7.40
C ILE A 177 5.96 -12.59 -7.32
N PRO A 178 6.63 -11.98 -8.33
CA PRO A 178 8.08 -11.94 -8.34
C PRO A 178 8.62 -10.92 -7.34
N VAL A 179 9.67 -11.32 -6.63
CA VAL A 179 10.42 -10.48 -5.70
C VAL A 179 11.67 -9.94 -6.38
N GLU A 180 12.08 -8.72 -6.07
CA GLU A 180 13.30 -8.11 -6.59
C GLU A 180 14.42 -8.12 -5.56
N PHE A 181 14.13 -7.82 -4.31
CA PHE A 181 15.13 -7.58 -3.28
C PHE A 181 14.61 -7.96 -1.88
N SER A 182 15.53 -8.26 -0.96
CA SER A 182 15.17 -8.56 0.44
C SER A 182 16.38 -8.39 1.35
N HIS A 183 16.20 -7.73 2.47
CA HIS A 183 17.25 -7.52 3.47
C HIS A 183 16.70 -7.32 4.88
N HIS A 184 17.62 -7.37 5.87
CA HIS A 184 17.35 -6.88 7.21
C HIS A 184 17.38 -5.35 7.22
N GLU A 185 16.40 -4.72 7.85
CA GLU A 185 16.30 -3.28 7.95
C GLU A 185 17.12 -2.71 9.12
N VAL A 186 17.09 -1.36 9.31
CA VAL A 186 17.89 -0.64 10.29
C VAL A 186 17.58 -1.08 11.72
N ALA A 187 16.30 -1.29 12.03
CA ALA A 187 15.91 -1.66 13.38
C ALA A 187 16.02 -3.16 13.63
N PRO A 188 16.38 -3.59 14.85
CA PRO A 188 16.23 -4.98 15.26
C PRO A 188 14.82 -5.51 14.94
N SER A 189 14.75 -6.71 14.38
CA SER A 189 13.50 -7.37 13.96
C SER A 189 12.72 -6.67 12.85
N GLN A 190 13.33 -5.74 12.14
CA GLN A 190 12.73 -5.08 10.98
C GLN A 190 13.30 -5.65 9.69
N HIS A 191 12.42 -5.90 8.73
CA HIS A 191 12.74 -6.53 7.44
C HIS A 191 12.08 -5.79 6.31
N GLU A 192 12.69 -5.90 5.12
CA GLU A 192 12.15 -5.39 3.88
C GLU A 192 12.18 -6.48 2.79
N ILE A 193 11.12 -6.52 2.01
CA ILE A 193 11.01 -7.35 0.81
C ILE A 193 10.35 -6.50 -0.28
N ASP A 194 11.04 -6.33 -1.40
CA ASP A 194 10.59 -5.51 -2.52
C ASP A 194 9.97 -6.39 -3.59
N LEU A 195 8.73 -6.06 -3.94
CA LEU A 195 8.03 -6.74 -5.02
C LEU A 195 8.47 -6.15 -6.37
N ARG A 196 8.69 -7.00 -7.39
CA ARG A 196 9.00 -6.51 -8.73
C ARG A 196 7.82 -5.75 -9.31
N HIS A 197 8.09 -4.64 -10.01
CA HIS A 197 7.06 -3.77 -10.60
C HIS A 197 6.02 -4.53 -11.43
N ALA A 198 4.77 -4.12 -11.29
CA ALA A 198 3.62 -4.59 -12.06
C ALA A 198 2.65 -3.43 -12.31
N ASP A 199 1.63 -3.63 -13.15
CA ASP A 199 0.51 -2.70 -13.20
C ASP A 199 -0.13 -2.56 -11.81
N ALA A 200 -0.70 -1.40 -11.53
CA ALA A 200 -1.08 -1.06 -10.16
C ALA A 200 -2.20 -1.96 -9.58
N LEU A 201 -3.09 -2.52 -10.41
CA LEU A 201 -4.13 -3.43 -9.92
C LEU A 201 -3.53 -4.77 -9.49
N THR A 202 -2.70 -5.37 -10.35
CA THR A 202 -1.93 -6.58 -10.04
C THR A 202 -1.05 -6.37 -8.80
N MET A 203 -0.43 -5.19 -8.68
CA MET A 203 0.41 -4.88 -7.54
C MET A 203 -0.39 -4.73 -6.24
N ALA A 204 -1.56 -4.09 -6.26
CA ALA A 204 -2.42 -3.99 -5.08
C ALA A 204 -2.88 -5.39 -4.60
N ASP A 205 -3.29 -6.27 -5.51
CA ASP A 205 -3.58 -7.68 -5.21
C ASP A 205 -2.34 -8.40 -4.62
N SER A 206 -1.15 -8.11 -5.15
CA SER A 206 0.11 -8.68 -4.67
C SER A 206 0.49 -8.20 -3.28
N VAL A 207 0.30 -6.92 -2.95
CA VAL A 207 0.51 -6.36 -1.61
C VAL A 207 -0.41 -7.04 -0.59
N MET A 208 -1.68 -7.25 -0.93
CA MET A 208 -2.62 -7.95 -0.05
C MET A 208 -2.19 -9.41 0.17
N THR A 209 -1.76 -10.09 -0.88
CA THR A 209 -1.23 -11.47 -0.80
C THR A 209 0.05 -11.52 0.03
N PHE A 210 0.97 -10.57 -0.18
CA PHE A 210 2.21 -10.45 0.57
C PHE A 210 1.96 -10.34 2.07
N ARG A 211 1.07 -9.44 2.49
CA ARG A 211 0.77 -9.24 3.92
C ARG A 211 0.27 -10.51 4.60
N ILE A 212 -0.60 -11.27 3.95
CA ILE A 212 -1.10 -12.52 4.54
C ILE A 212 -0.02 -13.61 4.55
N ALA A 213 0.76 -13.74 3.47
CA ALA A 213 1.83 -14.74 3.38
C ALA A 213 2.90 -14.54 4.47
N VAL A 214 3.34 -13.30 4.70
CA VAL A 214 4.31 -12.97 5.77
C VAL A 214 3.74 -13.32 7.15
N LYS A 215 2.48 -12.97 7.42
CA LYS A 215 1.84 -13.23 8.72
C LYS A 215 1.64 -14.73 8.97
N GLU A 216 1.21 -15.48 7.96
CA GLU A 216 1.01 -16.94 8.07
C GLU A 216 2.34 -17.66 8.30
N LEU A 217 3.38 -17.34 7.51
CA LEU A 217 4.69 -17.94 7.64
C LEU A 217 5.38 -17.58 8.96
N ALA A 218 5.16 -16.38 9.48
CA ALA A 218 5.62 -16.03 10.82
C ALA A 218 4.89 -16.82 11.90
N ALA A 219 3.56 -16.96 11.80
CA ALA A 219 2.75 -17.72 12.74
C ALA A 219 3.10 -19.21 12.75
N GLU A 220 3.39 -19.83 11.61
CA GLU A 220 3.87 -21.21 11.51
C GLU A 220 5.19 -21.43 12.30
N ARG A 221 5.96 -20.36 12.52
CA ARG A 221 7.23 -20.37 13.27
C ARG A 221 7.08 -19.92 14.72
N GLY A 222 5.84 -19.71 15.19
CA GLY A 222 5.58 -19.17 16.52
C GLY A 222 6.00 -17.72 16.70
N MET A 223 6.06 -16.94 15.59
CA MET A 223 6.38 -15.53 15.57
C MET A 223 5.17 -14.71 15.13
N TYR A 224 5.23 -13.40 15.35
CA TYR A 224 4.18 -12.46 14.96
C TYR A 224 4.72 -11.36 14.07
N ALA A 225 4.30 -11.34 12.81
CA ALA A 225 4.64 -10.29 11.86
C ALA A 225 3.59 -9.17 11.87
N THR A 226 4.05 -7.92 11.83
CA THR A 226 3.18 -6.74 11.81
C THR A 226 3.63 -5.72 10.77
N PHE A 227 2.64 -5.13 10.10
CA PHE A 227 2.79 -3.98 9.19
C PHE A 227 2.40 -2.66 9.87
N MET A 228 2.36 -2.63 11.19
CA MET A 228 2.09 -1.41 11.96
C MET A 228 3.16 -0.35 11.67
N PRO A 229 2.78 0.89 11.28
CA PRO A 229 3.73 1.90 10.85
C PRO A 229 4.78 2.28 11.90
N LYS A 230 4.40 2.27 13.19
CA LYS A 230 5.30 2.57 14.32
C LYS A 230 4.96 1.70 15.51
N PRO A 231 5.48 0.45 15.58
CA PRO A 231 5.12 -0.48 16.65
C PRO A 231 5.80 -0.16 17.98
N ARG A 232 6.94 0.55 17.98
CA ARG A 232 7.71 0.91 19.16
C ARG A 232 8.18 2.36 19.10
N THR A 233 8.19 3.04 20.23
CA THR A 233 8.65 4.44 20.33
C THR A 233 10.15 4.57 20.08
N ASP A 234 10.93 3.59 20.52
CA ASP A 234 12.40 3.57 20.52
C ASP A 234 13.02 2.95 19.24
N LEU A 235 12.23 2.53 18.27
CA LEU A 235 12.70 1.98 16.99
C LEU A 235 12.19 2.83 15.81
N PRO A 236 12.83 2.80 14.64
CA PRO A 236 12.27 3.33 13.39
C PRO A 236 10.85 2.81 13.09
N GLY A 237 10.12 3.50 12.25
CA GLY A 237 8.85 3.02 11.72
C GLY A 237 9.04 2.21 10.42
N SER A 238 7.97 1.57 9.94
CA SER A 238 7.93 0.86 8.66
C SER A 238 7.26 1.70 7.58
N GLY A 239 7.91 1.82 6.43
CA GLY A 239 7.42 2.47 5.23
C GLY A 239 6.92 1.49 4.17
N MET A 240 6.17 2.02 3.24
CA MET A 240 5.90 1.40 1.95
C MET A 240 6.28 2.42 0.87
N HIS A 241 7.60 2.62 0.71
CA HIS A 241 8.09 3.48 -0.36
C HIS A 241 7.60 2.93 -1.68
N THR A 242 6.93 3.77 -2.45
CA THR A 242 6.28 3.30 -3.68
C THR A 242 6.94 3.95 -4.89
N HIS A 243 7.71 3.16 -5.61
CA HIS A 243 8.22 3.53 -6.92
C HIS A 243 7.12 3.44 -7.96
N MET A 244 7.12 4.35 -8.92
CA MET A 244 6.09 4.39 -9.94
C MET A 244 6.55 5.00 -11.25
N SER A 245 5.86 4.62 -12.31
CA SER A 245 6.04 5.18 -13.65
C SER A 245 4.75 5.07 -14.46
N LEU A 246 4.62 5.93 -15.48
CA LEU A 246 3.60 5.82 -16.51
C LEU A 246 4.23 5.29 -17.80
N PHE A 247 3.50 4.45 -18.51
CA PHE A 247 3.90 3.95 -19.83
C PHE A 247 2.85 4.30 -20.87
N GLU A 248 3.30 4.74 -22.05
CA GLU A 248 2.51 4.82 -23.26
C GLU A 248 2.86 3.59 -24.14
N GLY A 249 1.96 2.62 -24.19
CA GLY A 249 2.27 1.32 -24.77
C GLY A 249 3.49 0.69 -24.07
N ASN A 250 4.57 0.47 -24.84
CA ASN A 250 5.82 -0.12 -24.33
C ASN A 250 6.89 0.91 -23.98
N GLN A 251 6.56 2.21 -24.02
CA GLN A 251 7.53 3.26 -23.74
C GLN A 251 7.28 3.90 -22.38
N ASN A 252 8.36 4.09 -21.63
CA ASN A 252 8.29 4.79 -20.35
C ASN A 252 8.07 6.30 -20.60
N ALA A 253 6.86 6.78 -20.27
CA ALA A 253 6.48 8.17 -20.46
C ALA A 253 7.20 9.14 -19.51
N PHE A 254 7.88 8.63 -18.48
CA PHE A 254 8.66 9.47 -17.56
C PHE A 254 10.06 9.80 -18.06
N HIS A 255 10.56 9.11 -19.11
CA HIS A 255 11.92 9.28 -19.59
C HIS A 255 12.05 10.34 -20.68
N ASP A 256 13.06 11.21 -20.53
CA ASP A 256 13.56 12.10 -21.58
C ASP A 256 15.09 12.17 -21.50
N SER A 257 15.78 11.61 -22.50
CA SER A 257 17.25 11.57 -22.53
C SER A 257 17.90 12.94 -22.73
N SER A 258 17.15 13.95 -23.18
CA SER A 258 17.64 15.31 -23.43
C SER A 258 17.52 16.22 -22.21
N ASP A 259 16.76 15.80 -21.20
CA ASP A 259 16.56 16.58 -19.98
C ASP A 259 17.70 16.40 -18.98
N GLU A 260 18.00 17.43 -18.21
CA GLU A 260 19.06 17.44 -17.17
C GLU A 260 18.87 16.33 -16.13
N TYR A 261 17.61 16.02 -15.77
CA TYR A 261 17.25 15.00 -14.80
C TYR A 261 16.84 13.67 -15.45
N HIS A 262 16.87 13.61 -16.79
CA HIS A 262 16.30 12.53 -17.60
C HIS A 262 14.79 12.32 -17.36
N LEU A 263 14.09 13.38 -16.95
CA LEU A 263 12.66 13.40 -16.69
C LEU A 263 11.91 14.11 -17.82
N SER A 264 10.92 13.45 -18.36
CA SER A 264 10.01 14.05 -19.35
C SER A 264 9.12 15.14 -18.70
N LYS A 265 8.47 15.93 -19.56
CA LYS A 265 7.44 16.89 -19.10
C LYS A 265 6.31 16.17 -18.33
N VAL A 266 5.94 14.96 -18.76
CA VAL A 266 4.94 14.12 -18.10
C VAL A 266 5.39 13.77 -16.67
N ALA A 267 6.64 13.31 -16.51
CA ALA A 267 7.17 12.99 -15.18
C ALA A 267 7.22 14.23 -14.26
N LYS A 268 7.69 15.36 -14.78
CA LYS A 268 7.76 16.61 -14.02
C LYS A 268 6.38 17.09 -13.55
N ALA A 269 5.39 17.05 -14.43
CA ALA A 269 4.02 17.43 -14.12
C ALA A 269 3.37 16.45 -13.13
N PHE A 270 3.64 15.15 -13.30
CA PHE A 270 3.18 14.12 -12.35
C PHE A 270 3.75 14.34 -10.95
N ILE A 271 5.07 14.57 -10.81
CA ILE A 271 5.70 14.87 -9.52
C ILE A 271 5.08 16.13 -8.91
N ALA A 272 4.93 17.20 -9.71
CA ALA A 272 4.30 18.44 -9.25
C ALA A 272 2.87 18.23 -8.73
N GLY A 273 2.10 17.36 -9.40
CA GLY A 273 0.76 16.96 -8.95
C GLY A 273 0.80 16.23 -7.61
N VAL A 274 1.66 15.24 -7.46
CA VAL A 274 1.84 14.50 -6.20
C VAL A 274 2.25 15.44 -5.06
N LEU A 275 3.18 16.36 -5.29
CA LEU A 275 3.61 17.33 -4.28
C LEU A 275 2.49 18.29 -3.89
N ARG A 276 1.74 18.81 -4.87
CA ARG A 276 0.67 19.78 -4.62
C ARG A 276 -0.46 19.19 -3.78
N HIS A 277 -0.81 17.94 -4.03
CA HIS A 277 -1.91 17.24 -3.36
C HIS A 277 -1.44 16.32 -2.22
N ALA A 278 -0.15 16.39 -1.85
CA ALA A 278 0.43 15.49 -0.84
C ALA A 278 -0.33 15.50 0.49
N ARG A 279 -0.71 16.67 0.99
CA ARG A 279 -1.45 16.82 2.24
C ARG A 279 -2.85 16.22 2.16
N GLU A 280 -3.52 16.45 1.05
CA GLU A 280 -4.89 15.97 0.79
C GLU A 280 -4.97 14.43 0.75
N ILE A 281 -3.97 13.76 0.18
CA ILE A 281 -3.95 12.30 0.04
C ILE A 281 -3.41 11.58 1.28
N THR A 282 -2.84 12.29 2.26
CA THR A 282 -2.17 11.69 3.41
C THR A 282 -3.11 10.83 4.26
N ALA A 283 -4.36 11.22 4.48
CA ALA A 283 -5.32 10.42 5.23
C ALA A 283 -5.65 9.07 4.59
N VAL A 284 -5.32 8.88 3.30
CA VAL A 284 -5.50 7.63 2.56
C VAL A 284 -4.21 6.81 2.52
N THR A 285 -3.07 7.45 2.29
CA THR A 285 -1.76 6.77 2.23
C THR A 285 -1.19 6.44 3.62
N ASN A 286 -1.68 7.13 4.65
CA ASN A 286 -1.28 7.03 6.06
C ASN A 286 -2.55 7.09 6.94
N GLN A 287 -3.37 6.05 6.84
CA GLN A 287 -4.77 6.09 7.26
C GLN A 287 -5.01 5.86 8.77
N TRP A 288 -3.98 5.57 9.55
CA TRP A 288 -4.11 5.23 10.97
C TRP A 288 -3.53 6.30 11.88
N VAL A 289 -4.07 6.47 13.08
CA VAL A 289 -3.43 7.34 14.10
C VAL A 289 -1.95 7.00 14.26
N ASN A 290 -1.62 5.72 14.21
CA ASN A 290 -0.24 5.24 14.34
C ASN A 290 0.67 5.66 13.17
N SER A 291 0.14 5.90 11.98
CA SER A 291 0.89 6.34 10.79
C SER A 291 1.68 7.63 11.07
N TYR A 292 1.10 8.56 11.81
CA TYR A 292 1.70 9.86 12.14
C TYR A 292 2.81 9.75 13.19
N LYS A 293 2.87 8.65 13.94
CA LYS A 293 4.01 8.34 14.83
C LYS A 293 5.27 8.02 14.03
N ARG A 294 5.13 7.49 12.81
CA ARG A 294 6.24 7.28 11.86
C ARG A 294 6.66 8.59 11.20
N LEU A 295 5.71 9.46 10.87
CA LEU A 295 5.94 10.74 10.20
C LEU A 295 6.33 11.87 11.17
N THR A 296 6.53 11.58 12.45
CA THR A 296 6.88 12.58 13.47
C THR A 296 8.39 12.71 13.61
N LEU A 297 8.85 13.95 13.69
CA LEU A 297 10.22 14.31 14.08
C LEU A 297 10.36 14.26 15.61
N GLY A 298 10.60 13.07 16.18
CA GLY A 298 10.71 12.90 17.63
C GLY A 298 12.13 13.22 18.17
N PRO A 299 12.28 13.73 19.42
CA PRO A 299 13.57 13.87 20.06
C PRO A 299 14.19 12.49 20.32
N GLY A 300 15.46 12.32 19.97
CA GLY A 300 16.26 11.13 20.32
C GLY A 300 16.54 10.14 19.18
N TYR A 301 15.99 10.36 17.99
CA TYR A 301 16.40 9.64 16.80
C TYR A 301 17.23 10.54 15.89
N PRO A 302 18.30 10.04 15.27
CA PRO A 302 18.88 10.71 14.12
C PRO A 302 17.89 10.54 12.95
N VAL A 303 16.72 11.19 13.04
CA VAL A 303 15.64 11.09 12.06
C VAL A 303 15.98 12.01 10.89
N THR A 304 16.77 11.50 10.01
CA THR A 304 17.10 12.19 8.76
C THR A 304 16.31 11.62 7.57
N GLU A 305 15.42 10.64 7.79
CA GLU A 305 14.79 9.88 6.70
C GLU A 305 13.26 9.89 6.67
N ALA A 306 12.56 10.39 7.72
CA ALA A 306 11.10 10.51 7.67
C ALA A 306 10.68 11.55 6.63
N PRO A 307 9.87 11.20 5.60
CA PRO A 307 9.54 12.08 4.48
C PRO A 307 8.42 13.06 4.84
N VAL A 308 8.66 13.95 5.81
CA VAL A 308 7.64 14.86 6.34
C VAL A 308 7.50 16.16 5.57
N TYR A 309 8.52 16.55 4.77
CA TYR A 309 8.50 17.79 4.02
C TYR A 309 8.12 17.57 2.56
N VAL A 310 7.16 18.37 2.09
CA VAL A 310 6.63 18.30 0.72
C VAL A 310 7.64 18.91 -0.25
N CYS A 311 8.54 18.10 -0.75
CA CYS A 311 9.54 18.45 -1.73
C CYS A 311 10.00 17.21 -2.51
N TRP A 312 10.80 17.43 -3.54
CA TRP A 312 11.44 16.36 -4.30
C TRP A 312 12.96 16.54 -4.37
N GLY A 313 13.66 15.43 -4.59
CA GLY A 313 15.10 15.45 -4.79
C GLY A 313 15.65 14.14 -5.32
N ARG A 314 16.85 14.14 -5.88
CA ARG A 314 17.54 12.95 -6.38
C ARG A 314 18.40 12.28 -5.30
N HIS A 315 19.09 13.08 -4.50
CA HIS A 315 20.04 12.63 -3.49
C HIS A 315 19.57 12.87 -2.06
N ASN A 316 18.45 13.55 -1.88
CA ASN A 316 17.91 13.89 -0.58
C ASN A 316 16.94 12.82 -0.09
N ARG A 317 17.35 12.01 0.87
CA ARG A 317 16.53 10.96 1.47
C ARG A 317 15.41 11.50 2.35
N SER A 318 15.45 12.78 2.73
CA SER A 318 14.38 13.44 3.48
C SER A 318 13.25 13.96 2.58
N ALA A 319 13.44 13.95 1.26
CA ALA A 319 12.42 14.39 0.32
C ALA A 319 11.22 13.44 0.29
N LEU A 320 10.01 14.00 0.18
CA LEU A 320 8.76 13.24 0.02
C LEU A 320 8.77 12.42 -1.27
N VAL A 321 9.19 13.05 -2.36
CA VAL A 321 9.35 12.40 -3.67
C VAL A 321 10.82 12.34 -4.03
N ARG A 322 11.35 11.14 -4.18
CA ARG A 322 12.71 10.90 -4.66
C ARG A 322 12.68 10.49 -6.13
N VAL A 323 13.64 11.01 -6.89
CA VAL A 323 13.93 10.53 -8.23
C VAL A 323 15.21 9.70 -8.17
N PRO A 324 15.12 8.36 -8.27
CA PRO A 324 16.27 7.48 -8.22
C PRO A 324 17.28 7.79 -9.33
N MET A 325 18.55 7.50 -9.08
CA MET A 325 19.62 7.76 -10.04
C MET A 325 19.36 7.06 -11.37
N TYR A 326 19.47 7.83 -12.46
CA TYR A 326 19.39 7.29 -13.81
C TYR A 326 20.52 6.29 -14.07
N LYS A 327 20.14 5.12 -14.58
CA LYS A 327 21.11 4.11 -15.05
C LYS A 327 21.33 4.31 -16.55
N PRO A 328 22.55 4.60 -17.04
CA PRO A 328 22.80 4.84 -18.46
C PRO A 328 22.25 3.74 -19.36
N ARG A 329 21.58 4.11 -20.45
CA ARG A 329 20.94 3.22 -21.44
C ARG A 329 19.74 2.43 -20.90
N LYS A 330 19.21 2.76 -19.71
CA LYS A 330 18.04 2.12 -19.11
C LYS A 330 16.87 3.09 -18.93
N GLY A 331 16.53 3.88 -19.96
CA GLY A 331 15.41 4.83 -19.92
C GLY A 331 14.08 4.18 -19.53
N GLN A 332 13.88 2.92 -19.91
CA GLN A 332 12.69 2.17 -19.51
C GLN A 332 12.57 1.96 -17.98
N SER A 333 13.64 2.15 -17.20
CA SER A 333 13.63 2.05 -15.75
C SER A 333 13.49 3.41 -15.04
N THR A 334 13.25 4.50 -15.77
CA THR A 334 13.00 5.82 -15.18
C THR A 334 11.73 5.76 -14.33
N ARG A 335 11.85 6.16 -13.08
CA ARG A 335 10.77 6.11 -12.09
C ARG A 335 10.90 7.19 -11.05
N ILE A 336 9.85 7.47 -10.34
CA ILE A 336 9.83 8.30 -9.15
C ILE A 336 9.44 7.43 -7.96
N GLU A 337 9.76 7.88 -6.76
CA GLU A 337 9.46 7.19 -5.51
C GLU A 337 8.74 8.17 -4.58
N ILE A 338 7.54 7.81 -4.13
CA ILE A 338 6.88 8.50 -3.02
C ILE A 338 7.18 7.74 -1.73
N ARG A 339 7.62 8.44 -0.68
CA ARG A 339 8.19 7.82 0.52
C ARG A 339 7.28 7.88 1.74
N SER A 340 6.20 8.66 1.69
CA SER A 340 5.27 8.80 2.81
C SER A 340 4.38 7.60 3.07
N PRO A 341 3.86 6.83 2.09
CA PRO A 341 2.94 5.74 2.38
C PRO A 341 3.51 4.73 3.37
N ASP A 342 2.65 4.14 4.17
CA ASP A 342 3.04 3.08 5.09
C ASP A 342 2.40 1.73 4.73
N PRO A 343 2.99 0.60 5.19
CA PRO A 343 2.56 -0.71 4.78
C PRO A 343 1.23 -1.16 5.38
N ALA A 344 0.55 -0.32 6.19
CA ALA A 344 -0.77 -0.59 6.74
C ALA A 344 -1.91 0.08 5.97
N CYS A 345 -1.62 0.94 4.97
CA CYS A 345 -2.66 1.59 4.17
C CYS A 345 -3.40 0.58 3.27
N ASN A 346 -4.59 0.95 2.80
CA ASN A 346 -5.27 0.21 1.76
C ASN A 346 -4.57 0.46 0.41
N PRO A 347 -3.90 -0.54 -0.21
CA PRO A 347 -3.09 -0.31 -1.41
C PRO A 347 -3.93 0.14 -2.61
N TYR A 348 -5.16 -0.36 -2.74
CA TYR A 348 -6.06 0.04 -3.84
C TYR A 348 -6.39 1.53 -3.75
N LEU A 349 -6.73 2.02 -2.56
CA LEU A 349 -7.07 3.42 -2.36
C LEU A 349 -5.83 4.32 -2.40
N ALA A 350 -4.71 3.88 -1.83
CA ALA A 350 -3.45 4.62 -1.86
C ALA A 350 -2.96 4.84 -3.30
N PHE A 351 -2.93 3.79 -4.12
CA PHE A 351 -2.53 3.91 -5.53
C PHE A 351 -3.51 4.75 -6.34
N SER A 352 -4.82 4.71 -6.00
CA SER A 352 -5.84 5.55 -6.65
C SER A 352 -5.59 7.03 -6.43
N VAL A 353 -5.37 7.47 -5.19
CA VAL A 353 -5.19 8.90 -4.89
C VAL A 353 -3.83 9.42 -5.36
N ILE A 354 -2.78 8.58 -5.32
CA ILE A 354 -1.46 8.94 -5.85
C ILE A 354 -1.54 9.13 -7.38
N LEU A 355 -2.19 8.20 -8.09
CA LEU A 355 -2.40 8.31 -9.53
C LEU A 355 -3.23 9.54 -9.88
N ALA A 356 -4.34 9.78 -9.15
CA ALA A 356 -5.20 10.95 -9.37
C ALA A 356 -4.43 12.27 -9.18
N ALA A 357 -3.59 12.36 -8.14
CA ALA A 357 -2.76 13.52 -7.89
C ALA A 357 -1.76 13.78 -9.03
N GLY A 358 -1.05 12.73 -9.48
CA GLY A 358 -0.12 12.84 -10.58
C GLY A 358 -0.79 13.17 -11.92
N MET A 359 -1.93 12.53 -12.22
CA MET A 359 -2.71 12.83 -13.44
C MET A 359 -3.27 14.26 -13.44
N ARG A 360 -3.73 14.76 -12.29
CA ARG A 360 -4.15 16.16 -12.16
C ARG A 360 -3.01 17.12 -12.49
N GLY A 361 -1.77 16.80 -12.06
CA GLY A 361 -0.59 17.58 -12.41
C GLY A 361 -0.33 17.61 -13.93
N ILE A 362 -0.51 16.48 -14.61
CA ILE A 362 -0.38 16.40 -16.08
C ILE A 362 -1.49 17.20 -16.77
N ASP A 363 -2.75 17.03 -16.36
CA ASP A 363 -3.91 17.66 -16.97
C ASP A 363 -3.90 19.19 -16.83
N GLU A 364 -3.51 19.69 -15.66
CA GLU A 364 -3.42 21.11 -15.33
C GLU A 364 -2.07 21.73 -15.73
N GLY A 365 -1.10 20.90 -16.17
CA GLY A 365 0.21 21.38 -16.56
C GLY A 365 1.03 22.00 -15.41
N TYR A 366 1.00 21.37 -14.23
CA TYR A 366 1.72 21.91 -13.08
C TYR A 366 3.23 21.92 -13.32
N GLU A 367 3.84 23.03 -12.90
CA GLU A 367 5.30 23.19 -12.97
C GLU A 367 5.97 22.55 -11.77
N LEU A 368 7.04 21.78 -12.02
CA LEU A 368 7.83 21.16 -10.97
C LEU A 368 8.63 22.24 -10.22
N PRO A 369 8.50 22.34 -8.88
CA PRO A 369 9.32 23.27 -8.11
C PRO A 369 10.80 22.89 -8.15
N PRO A 370 11.73 23.80 -7.78
CA PRO A 370 13.15 23.49 -7.71
C PRO A 370 13.47 22.28 -6.83
N GLU A 371 14.50 21.51 -7.21
CA GLU A 371 14.99 20.37 -6.43
C GLU A 371 15.48 20.81 -5.04
N ALA A 372 15.09 20.07 -4.01
CA ALA A 372 15.58 20.25 -2.65
C ALA A 372 16.94 19.55 -2.48
N THR A 373 18.02 20.31 -2.59
CA THR A 373 19.40 19.80 -2.49
C THR A 373 19.98 19.87 -1.08
N ASP A 374 19.44 20.76 -0.23
CA ASP A 374 19.92 20.98 1.11
C ASP A 374 19.28 20.03 2.13
N ASN A 375 19.92 19.89 3.30
CA ASN A 375 19.33 19.17 4.41
C ASN A 375 18.17 19.99 5.03
N ILE A 376 16.94 19.62 4.72
CA ILE A 376 15.73 20.35 5.13
C ILE A 376 15.56 20.34 6.66
N TYR A 377 16.04 19.32 7.33
CA TYR A 377 15.94 19.19 8.78
C TYR A 377 16.79 20.20 9.54
N GLU A 378 17.90 20.66 8.93
CA GLU A 378 18.78 21.67 9.52
C GLU A 378 18.30 23.10 9.28
N MET A 379 17.29 23.29 8.40
CA MET A 379 16.71 24.60 8.14
C MET A 379 15.81 25.05 9.29
N SER A 380 15.80 26.34 9.55
CA SER A 380 14.80 26.96 10.43
C SER A 380 13.42 26.98 9.81
N ASP A 381 12.36 27.10 10.61
CA ASP A 381 10.99 27.23 10.12
C ASP A 381 10.79 28.42 9.18
N SER A 382 11.54 29.52 9.42
CA SER A 382 11.50 30.70 8.55
C SER A 382 12.12 30.42 7.17
N GLU A 383 13.21 29.68 7.12
CA GLU A 383 13.83 29.27 5.85
C GLU A 383 12.95 28.30 5.06
N ARG A 384 12.37 27.32 5.75
CA ARG A 384 11.41 26.38 5.11
C ARG A 384 10.23 27.13 4.50
N ARG A 385 9.58 28.03 5.27
CA ARG A 385 8.46 28.85 4.77
C ARG A 385 8.87 29.75 3.60
N ALA A 386 10.04 30.35 3.65
CA ALA A 386 10.54 31.19 2.57
C ALA A 386 10.77 30.42 1.26
N ARG A 387 11.06 29.12 1.35
CA ARG A 387 11.23 28.21 0.20
C ARG A 387 9.94 27.49 -0.21
N GLY A 388 8.81 27.75 0.46
CA GLY A 388 7.53 27.07 0.19
C GLY A 388 7.54 25.59 0.56
N LEU A 389 8.40 25.16 1.49
CA LEU A 389 8.48 23.80 1.97
C LEU A 389 7.42 23.59 3.07
N TRP A 390 6.33 22.99 2.70
CA TRP A 390 5.24 22.60 3.61
C TRP A 390 5.54 21.25 4.27
N GLN A 391 4.93 21.00 5.43
CA GLN A 391 4.92 19.68 6.05
C GLN A 391 3.67 18.90 5.67
N LEU A 392 3.77 17.56 5.68
CA LEU A 392 2.60 16.70 5.72
C LEU A 392 1.81 16.97 7.01
N PRO A 393 0.53 16.58 7.09
CA PRO A 393 -0.24 16.68 8.32
C PRO A 393 0.48 16.03 9.51
N ASP A 394 0.47 16.69 10.67
CA ASP A 394 1.15 16.21 11.87
C ASP A 394 0.41 15.08 12.58
N ASP A 395 -0.90 14.98 12.36
CA ASP A 395 -1.75 13.95 12.95
C ASP A 395 -2.94 13.58 12.03
N LEU A 396 -3.68 12.53 12.43
CA LEU A 396 -4.82 12.04 11.67
C LEU A 396 -5.93 13.12 11.56
N TYR A 397 -6.11 13.97 12.54
CA TYR A 397 -7.14 15.00 12.51
C TYR A 397 -6.86 16.04 11.43
N GLU A 398 -5.63 16.52 11.36
CA GLU A 398 -5.21 17.46 10.33
C GLU A 398 -5.34 16.82 8.94
N ALA A 399 -4.88 15.58 8.77
CA ALA A 399 -4.99 14.86 7.50
C ALA A 399 -6.44 14.64 7.05
N VAL A 400 -7.33 14.33 7.96
CA VAL A 400 -8.76 14.18 7.67
C VAL A 400 -9.39 15.50 7.23
N LYS A 401 -8.97 16.63 7.82
CA LYS A 401 -9.43 17.97 7.38
C LYS A 401 -8.97 18.30 5.97
N GLU A 402 -7.68 18.04 5.67
CA GLU A 402 -7.15 18.26 4.32
C GLU A 402 -7.87 17.37 3.29
N MET A 403 -8.16 16.11 3.64
CA MET A 403 -8.94 15.21 2.80
C MET A 403 -10.38 15.69 2.58
N GLU A 404 -11.05 16.18 3.63
CA GLU A 404 -12.44 16.65 3.58
C GLU A 404 -12.64 17.81 2.60
N GLU A 405 -11.64 18.68 2.49
CA GLU A 405 -11.66 19.85 1.61
C GLU A 405 -11.19 19.53 0.17
N SER A 406 -10.79 18.27 -0.09
CA SER A 406 -10.18 17.87 -1.36
C SER A 406 -11.18 17.31 -2.37
N ASP A 407 -11.49 18.09 -3.40
CA ASP A 407 -12.24 17.61 -4.56
C ASP A 407 -11.50 16.46 -5.28
N LEU A 408 -10.17 16.50 -5.30
CA LEU A 408 -9.36 15.45 -5.94
C LEU A 408 -9.57 14.09 -5.27
N VAL A 409 -9.50 14.05 -3.94
CA VAL A 409 -9.66 12.78 -3.19
C VAL A 409 -11.11 12.30 -3.28
N ALA A 410 -12.10 13.21 -3.17
CA ALA A 410 -13.50 12.86 -3.33
C ALA A 410 -13.79 12.26 -4.72
N GLU A 411 -13.22 12.83 -5.78
CA GLU A 411 -13.36 12.32 -7.15
C GLU A 411 -12.65 10.97 -7.35
N ALA A 412 -11.44 10.82 -6.81
CA ALA A 412 -10.65 9.59 -6.94
C ALA A 412 -11.31 8.41 -6.23
N LEU A 413 -11.78 8.61 -5.00
CA LEU A 413 -12.39 7.55 -4.18
C LEU A 413 -13.86 7.30 -4.57
N GLY A 414 -14.59 8.33 -5.00
CA GLY A 414 -16.04 8.33 -5.14
C GLY A 414 -16.74 8.53 -3.79
N GLU A 415 -17.96 9.06 -3.85
CA GLU A 415 -18.74 9.51 -2.70
C GLU A 415 -18.81 8.47 -1.57
N GLN A 416 -19.13 7.23 -1.90
CA GLN A 416 -19.36 6.19 -0.89
C GLN A 416 -18.11 5.89 -0.06
N VAL A 417 -16.94 5.68 -0.71
CA VAL A 417 -15.68 5.38 -0.02
C VAL A 417 -15.16 6.61 0.71
N PHE A 418 -15.25 7.78 0.08
CA PHE A 418 -14.85 9.05 0.66
C PHE A 418 -15.58 9.37 1.97
N GLU A 419 -16.91 9.36 1.95
CA GLU A 419 -17.75 9.62 3.12
C GLU A 419 -17.53 8.59 4.23
N TYR A 420 -17.38 7.31 3.85
CA TYR A 420 -17.08 6.26 4.82
C TYR A 420 -15.74 6.51 5.52
N LEU A 421 -14.67 6.79 4.77
CA LEU A 421 -13.35 7.06 5.35
C LEU A 421 -13.37 8.29 6.25
N LEU A 422 -13.98 9.39 5.83
CA LEU A 422 -14.12 10.60 6.66
C LEU A 422 -14.77 10.26 8.01
N ARG A 423 -15.89 9.59 7.98
CA ARG A 423 -16.63 9.22 9.20
C ARG A 423 -15.81 8.26 10.08
N ASN A 424 -15.19 7.24 9.49
CA ASN A 424 -14.40 6.25 10.21
C ASN A 424 -13.17 6.89 10.86
N LYS A 425 -12.43 7.70 10.10
CA LYS A 425 -11.19 8.32 10.60
C LYS A 425 -11.45 9.41 11.64
N ARG A 426 -12.55 10.13 11.55
CA ARG A 426 -13.00 11.04 12.61
C ARG A 426 -13.31 10.27 13.90
N ALA A 427 -14.03 9.16 13.79
CA ALA A 427 -14.36 8.32 14.95
C ALA A 427 -13.09 7.73 15.59
N GLU A 428 -12.13 7.25 14.80
CA GLU A 428 -10.83 6.76 15.28
C GLU A 428 -10.07 7.86 16.03
N TRP A 429 -10.03 9.08 15.47
CA TRP A 429 -9.37 10.21 16.11
C TRP A 429 -10.02 10.58 17.44
N GLU A 430 -11.36 10.68 17.51
CA GLU A 430 -12.06 11.01 18.75
C GLU A 430 -11.85 9.95 19.85
N GLN A 431 -11.78 8.67 19.50
CA GLN A 431 -11.43 7.60 20.42
C GLN A 431 -9.99 7.75 20.94
N TYR A 432 -9.05 7.97 20.01
CA TYR A 432 -7.64 8.16 20.38
C TYR A 432 -7.42 9.40 21.26
N LYS A 433 -8.01 10.52 20.88
CA LYS A 433 -7.89 11.80 21.59
C LYS A 433 -8.44 11.75 23.03
N SER A 434 -9.44 10.91 23.27
CA SER A 434 -10.05 10.73 24.60
C SER A 434 -9.32 9.68 25.45
N TYR A 435 -8.38 8.93 24.87
CA TYR A 435 -7.64 7.87 25.57
C TYR A 435 -6.55 8.46 26.45
N VAL A 436 -6.63 8.19 27.76
CA VAL A 436 -5.57 8.57 28.72
C VAL A 436 -4.43 7.56 28.65
N SER A 437 -3.30 8.00 28.12
CA SER A 437 -2.15 7.13 27.86
C SER A 437 -1.34 6.83 29.14
N PRO A 438 -0.59 5.70 29.19
CA PRO A 438 0.36 5.43 30.25
C PRO A 438 1.37 6.58 30.46
N TYR A 439 1.81 7.22 29.39
CA TYR A 439 2.69 8.38 29.43
C TYR A 439 2.10 9.54 30.26
N GLU A 440 0.81 9.84 30.07
CA GLU A 440 0.12 10.90 30.82
C GLU A 440 -0.01 10.53 32.29
N VAL A 441 -0.39 9.28 32.60
CA VAL A 441 -0.52 8.78 33.95
C VAL A 441 0.82 8.81 34.68
N GLU A 442 1.88 8.28 34.10
CA GLU A 442 3.21 8.25 34.68
C GLU A 442 3.79 9.65 34.91
N ARG A 443 3.52 10.56 33.96
CA ARG A 443 4.09 11.91 34.01
C ARG A 443 3.31 12.88 34.90
N TYR A 444 1.99 12.85 34.85
CA TYR A 444 1.16 13.90 35.46
C TYR A 444 0.52 13.50 36.78
N LEU A 445 0.13 12.23 36.98
CA LEU A 445 -0.51 11.79 38.21
C LEU A 445 0.32 12.05 39.45
N PRO A 446 1.68 11.94 39.46
CA PRO A 446 2.48 12.28 40.61
C PRO A 446 2.66 13.78 40.86
N LEU A 447 2.34 14.63 39.85
CA LEU A 447 2.63 16.08 39.88
C LEU A 447 1.39 16.95 40.06
N LEU A 448 0.25 16.51 39.57
CA LEU A 448 -1.01 17.25 39.57
C LEU A 448 -2.04 16.62 40.52
#